data_c888ba9c45296d530fed56f107ffd4f4
#
_entry.id   c888ba9c45296d530fed56f107ffd4f4
#
_cell.length_a   1.000
_cell.length_b   1.000
_cell.length_c   1.000
_cell.angle_alpha   90.00
_cell.angle_beta   90.00
_cell.angle_gamma   90.00
#
_symmetry.space_group_name_H-M   'P 1'
#
loop_
_entity.id
_entity.type
_entity.pdbx_description
1 polymer ?
#
loop_
_entity_poly.entity_id
_entity_poly.type
_entity_poly.pdbx_seq_one_letter_code
_entity_poly.pdbx_strand_id
1 'polypeptide(L)'
;MKRSRRQRLLFIGLFISTLILLSAPARGQEQDSAVGELKLEGQGIEKLVLWSGGGSRKEFNRPGESLTLPVGTYTLREVRLEGGYVSDVRQPFTVTVTTDNPAVLTVGAPLSQTVRVDRRGSILVFNYELVGAGGEKYRGGNRGEPPGFIVYKGDKEIASRRFEYG
;
A
#
# COMPACT_ATOMS: atom_id res chain seq x y z
N MET A 1 -49.72 -89.07 23.78
CA MET A 1 -48.97 -88.10 24.60
C MET A 1 -47.75 -87.64 23.82
N LYS A 2 -47.78 -86.40 23.29
CA LYS A 2 -46.59 -85.69 22.80
C LYS A 2 -46.91 -84.22 22.66
N ARG A 3 -46.32 -83.42 23.53
CA ARG A 3 -46.48 -82.00 23.56
C ARG A 3 -45.55 -81.32 22.47
N SER A 4 -46.18 -80.60 21.56
CA SER A 4 -45.49 -79.76 20.58
C SER A 4 -45.09 -78.48 21.25
N ARG A 5 -43.79 -78.18 21.23
CA ARG A 5 -43.25 -76.84 21.60
C ARG A 5 -43.19 -76.02 20.37
N ARG A 6 -43.99 -74.96 20.36
CA ARG A 6 -43.92 -73.90 19.34
C ARG A 6 -42.73 -73.01 19.67
N GLN A 7 -41.74 -73.00 18.80
CA GLN A 7 -40.68 -71.96 18.81
C GLN A 7 -41.23 -70.71 18.21
N ARG A 8 -41.17 -69.65 19.00
CA ARG A 8 -41.42 -68.27 18.51
C ARG A 8 -40.08 -67.69 18.01
N LEU A 9 -39.97 -67.46 16.71
CA LEU A 9 -38.88 -66.69 16.11
C LEU A 9 -39.16 -65.21 16.38
N LEU A 10 -38.29 -64.58 17.14
CA LEU A 10 -38.21 -63.13 17.33
C LEU A 10 -37.38 -62.60 16.19
N PHE A 11 -38.03 -61.87 15.27
CA PHE A 11 -37.34 -61.03 14.28
C PHE A 11 -36.91 -59.73 14.95
N ILE A 12 -35.59 -59.61 15.22
CA ILE A 12 -34.99 -58.34 15.61
C ILE A 12 -34.67 -57.55 14.32
N GLY A 13 -35.53 -56.61 14.01
CA GLY A 13 -35.30 -55.65 12.91
C GLY A 13 -34.24 -54.66 13.32
N LEU A 14 -33.07 -54.75 12.74
CA LEU A 14 -31.98 -53.79 12.90
C LEU A 14 -32.28 -52.55 12.02
N PHE A 15 -32.80 -51.47 12.63
CA PHE A 15 -32.93 -50.16 11.98
C PHE A 15 -31.55 -49.51 11.92
N ILE A 16 -30.89 -49.60 10.78
CA ILE A 16 -29.70 -48.81 10.50
C ILE A 16 -30.17 -47.43 10.06
N SER A 17 -30.19 -46.48 11.01
CA SER A 17 -30.45 -45.09 10.73
C SER A 17 -29.20 -44.46 10.12
N THR A 18 -29.17 -44.31 8.80
CA THR A 18 -28.09 -43.66 8.08
C THR A 18 -28.23 -42.13 8.27
N LEU A 19 -27.49 -41.56 9.21
CA LEU A 19 -27.36 -40.11 9.40
C LEU A 19 -26.53 -39.51 8.27
N ILE A 20 -27.20 -39.03 7.23
CA ILE A 20 -26.53 -38.27 6.17
C ILE A 20 -26.22 -36.88 6.74
N LEU A 21 -24.97 -36.66 7.17
CA LEU A 21 -24.44 -35.32 7.42
C LEU A 21 -24.36 -34.60 6.08
N LEU A 22 -25.34 -33.75 5.79
CA LEU A 22 -25.22 -32.73 4.75
C LEU A 22 -24.16 -31.72 5.21
N SER A 23 -22.93 -31.90 4.74
CA SER A 23 -21.90 -30.88 4.81
C SER A 23 -22.34 -29.73 3.86
N ALA A 24 -22.99 -28.72 4.41
CA ALA A 24 -23.19 -27.49 3.69
C ALA A 24 -21.81 -26.90 3.35
N PRO A 25 -21.50 -26.55 2.08
CA PRO A 25 -20.29 -25.82 1.80
C PRO A 25 -20.37 -24.53 2.60
N ALA A 26 -19.40 -24.29 3.46
CA ALA A 26 -19.19 -23.00 4.08
C ALA A 26 -18.93 -22.01 2.93
N ARG A 27 -19.99 -21.37 2.44
CA ARG A 27 -19.85 -20.16 1.64
C ARG A 27 -19.13 -19.18 2.56
N GLY A 28 -17.86 -18.91 2.25
CA GLY A 28 -17.15 -17.80 2.85
C GLY A 28 -18.11 -16.61 2.75
N GLN A 29 -18.56 -16.13 3.89
CA GLN A 29 -19.23 -14.84 3.96
C GLN A 29 -18.20 -13.86 3.41
N GLU A 30 -18.40 -13.38 2.18
CA GLU A 30 -17.87 -12.08 1.78
C GLU A 30 -18.39 -11.13 2.84
N GLN A 31 -17.52 -10.86 3.79
CA GLN A 31 -17.77 -9.90 4.84
C GLN A 31 -17.94 -8.59 4.08
N ASP A 32 -19.16 -8.11 4.02
CA ASP A 32 -19.56 -6.84 3.41
C ASP A 32 -18.86 -5.74 4.23
N SER A 33 -17.57 -5.59 3.95
CA SER A 33 -16.72 -4.66 4.67
C SER A 33 -17.15 -3.27 4.25
N ALA A 34 -17.62 -2.48 5.22
CA ALA A 34 -17.93 -1.08 4.98
C ALA A 34 -16.79 -0.43 4.17
N VAL A 35 -17.15 0.36 3.18
CA VAL A 35 -16.20 1.03 2.29
C VAL A 35 -16.24 2.53 2.49
N GLY A 36 -15.12 3.18 2.24
CA GLY A 36 -14.98 4.63 2.26
C GLY A 36 -14.18 5.11 1.07
N GLU A 37 -14.06 6.40 0.93
CA GLU A 37 -13.35 7.07 -0.16
C GLU A 37 -11.96 7.53 0.31
N LEU A 38 -10.96 7.29 -0.53
CA LEU A 38 -9.62 7.88 -0.42
C LEU A 38 -9.37 8.79 -1.62
N LYS A 39 -9.27 10.08 -1.40
CA LYS A 39 -8.88 11.08 -2.41
C LYS A 39 -7.37 11.16 -2.51
N LEU A 40 -6.87 11.19 -3.74
CA LEU A 40 -5.46 11.37 -4.05
C LEU A 40 -5.24 12.84 -4.47
N GLU A 41 -4.41 13.54 -3.72
CA GLU A 41 -3.95 14.89 -4.06
C GLU A 41 -2.52 14.81 -4.58
N GLY A 42 -2.37 15.03 -5.88
CA GLY A 42 -1.11 14.99 -6.60
C GLY A 42 -1.32 14.48 -8.01
N GLN A 43 -0.28 14.52 -8.81
CA GLN A 43 -0.36 14.23 -10.24
C GLN A 43 0.69 13.22 -10.69
N GLY A 44 0.47 12.66 -11.90
CA GLY A 44 1.43 11.79 -12.54
C GLY A 44 1.65 10.43 -11.85
N ILE A 45 0.69 9.96 -11.04
CA ILE A 45 0.81 8.67 -10.35
C ILE A 45 0.57 7.54 -11.33
N GLU A 46 1.62 6.80 -11.66
CA GLU A 46 1.54 5.60 -12.48
C GLU A 46 1.18 4.37 -11.66
N LYS A 47 1.67 4.31 -10.41
CA LYS A 47 1.43 3.19 -9.50
C LYS A 47 1.38 3.67 -8.05
N LEU A 48 0.42 3.14 -7.31
CA LEU A 48 0.28 3.35 -5.88
C LEU A 48 0.19 2.00 -5.17
N VAL A 49 0.99 1.81 -4.12
CA VAL A 49 0.94 0.60 -3.28
C VAL A 49 0.65 0.98 -1.84
N LEU A 50 -0.45 0.47 -1.33
CA LEU A 50 -0.89 0.63 0.04
C LEU A 50 -0.90 -0.73 0.76
N TRP A 51 -0.59 -0.72 2.04
CA TRP A 51 -0.79 -1.88 2.91
C TRP A 51 -1.86 -1.56 3.93
N SER A 52 -2.87 -2.44 4.05
CA SER A 52 -3.87 -2.32 5.10
C SER A 52 -3.29 -2.68 6.46
N GLY A 53 -3.89 -2.23 7.55
CA GLY A 53 -3.52 -2.59 8.92
C GLY A 53 -3.53 -4.11 9.17
N GLY A 54 -4.32 -4.87 8.41
CA GLY A 54 -4.33 -6.33 8.40
C GLY A 54 -3.24 -6.99 7.55
N GLY A 55 -2.28 -6.22 7.00
CA GLY A 55 -1.15 -6.74 6.23
C GLY A 55 -1.45 -7.04 4.75
N SER A 56 -2.66 -6.77 4.26
CA SER A 56 -3.00 -6.98 2.86
C SER A 56 -2.43 -5.87 1.98
N ARG A 57 -1.77 -6.26 0.89
CA ARG A 57 -1.26 -5.34 -0.13
C ARG A 57 -2.36 -4.97 -1.11
N LYS A 58 -2.53 -3.68 -1.33
CA LYS A 58 -3.39 -3.09 -2.35
C LYS A 58 -2.53 -2.36 -3.37
N GLU A 59 -2.71 -2.66 -4.63
CA GLU A 59 -1.94 -2.08 -5.73
C GLU A 59 -2.89 -1.47 -6.75
N PHE A 60 -2.62 -0.22 -7.14
CA PHE A 60 -3.40 0.55 -8.09
C PHE A 60 -2.48 1.04 -9.20
N ASN A 61 -2.78 0.67 -10.42
CA ASN A 61 -2.08 1.15 -11.60
C ASN A 61 -2.89 2.29 -12.21
N ARG A 62 -2.24 3.44 -12.40
CA ARG A 62 -2.85 4.69 -12.86
C ARG A 62 -4.15 5.00 -12.11
N PRO A 63 -4.06 5.14 -10.77
CA PRO A 63 -5.26 5.44 -9.98
C PRO A 63 -5.87 6.76 -10.43
N GLY A 64 -7.21 6.83 -10.39
CA GLY A 64 -7.92 8.10 -10.55
C GLY A 64 -7.73 9.02 -9.34
N GLU A 65 -8.45 10.14 -9.33
CA GLU A 65 -8.40 11.11 -8.24
C GLU A 65 -8.97 10.56 -6.93
N SER A 66 -9.77 9.50 -6.99
CA SER A 66 -10.29 8.83 -5.80
C SER A 66 -10.33 7.31 -5.94
N LEU A 67 -10.24 6.63 -4.79
CA LEU A 67 -10.27 5.18 -4.66
C LEU A 67 -11.31 4.79 -3.62
N THR A 68 -12.10 3.75 -3.92
CA THR A 68 -12.99 3.13 -2.94
C THR A 68 -12.23 2.00 -2.24
N LEU A 69 -12.12 2.07 -0.92
CA LEU A 69 -11.39 1.12 -0.10
C LEU A 69 -12.24 0.63 1.08
N PRO A 70 -12.06 -0.61 1.56
CA PRO A 70 -12.60 -1.01 2.86
C PRO A 70 -12.17 -0.03 3.95
N VAL A 71 -13.05 0.22 4.91
CA VAL A 71 -12.73 1.04 6.09
C VAL A 71 -11.54 0.45 6.83
N GLY A 72 -10.59 1.31 7.19
CA GLY A 72 -9.38 0.89 7.89
C GLY A 72 -8.21 1.82 7.71
N THR A 73 -7.10 1.45 8.33
CA THR A 73 -5.84 2.20 8.24
C THR A 73 -4.95 1.62 7.15
N TYR A 74 -4.42 2.50 6.32
CA TYR A 74 -3.53 2.15 5.21
C TYR A 74 -2.20 2.87 5.36
N THR A 75 -1.13 2.14 5.07
CA THR A 75 0.24 2.68 5.05
C THR A 75 0.73 2.70 3.61
N LEU A 76 1.17 3.86 3.16
CA LEU A 76 1.83 4.01 1.85
C LEU A 76 3.16 3.26 1.85
N ARG A 77 3.39 2.48 0.79
CA ARG A 77 4.63 1.71 0.60
C ARG A 77 5.41 2.15 -0.62
N GLU A 78 4.73 2.44 -1.69
CA GLU A 78 5.36 2.83 -2.95
C GLU A 78 4.45 3.77 -3.73
N VAL A 79 5.05 4.80 -4.31
CA VAL A 79 4.46 5.60 -5.38
C VAL A 79 5.44 5.59 -6.54
N ARG A 80 4.94 5.26 -7.72
CA ARG A 80 5.68 5.49 -8.97
C ARG A 80 4.97 6.58 -9.74
N LEU A 81 5.79 7.49 -10.27
CA LEU A 81 5.30 8.55 -11.13
C LEU A 81 5.72 8.31 -12.57
N GLU A 82 5.00 8.92 -13.47
CA GLU A 82 5.40 9.03 -14.86
C GLU A 82 6.84 9.54 -14.97
N GLY A 83 7.58 9.08 -15.97
CA GLY A 83 9.01 9.40 -16.09
C GLY A 83 9.92 8.54 -15.22
N GLY A 84 9.41 7.49 -14.56
CA GLY A 84 10.20 6.48 -13.86
C GLY A 84 10.68 6.88 -12.46
N TYR A 85 10.08 7.89 -11.85
CA TYR A 85 10.35 8.26 -10.46
C TYR A 85 9.70 7.28 -9.50
N VAL A 86 10.43 6.85 -8.47
CA VAL A 86 9.94 5.92 -7.44
C VAL A 86 10.15 6.55 -6.08
N SER A 87 9.09 6.55 -5.26
CA SER A 87 9.19 7.06 -3.90
C SER A 87 10.05 6.15 -3.02
N ASP A 88 10.92 6.78 -2.20
CA ASP A 88 11.63 6.11 -1.12
C ASP A 88 10.89 6.43 0.20
N VAL A 89 9.85 5.64 0.48
CA VAL A 89 9.01 5.83 1.67
C VAL A 89 9.72 5.26 2.89
N ARG A 90 10.62 6.03 3.49
CA ARG A 90 11.33 5.66 4.73
C ARG A 90 10.51 5.96 5.97
N GLN A 91 9.63 6.95 5.90
CA GLN A 91 8.69 7.28 6.98
C GLN A 91 7.30 6.77 6.60
N PRO A 92 6.55 6.16 7.52
CA PRO A 92 5.23 5.63 7.21
C PRO A 92 4.24 6.79 7.00
N PHE A 93 3.82 6.99 5.77
CA PHE A 93 2.63 7.79 5.47
C PHE A 93 1.42 6.91 5.72
N THR A 94 0.62 7.30 6.69
CA THR A 94 -0.56 6.52 7.10
C THR A 94 -1.82 7.35 6.90
N VAL A 95 -2.86 6.73 6.35
CA VAL A 95 -4.17 7.33 6.14
C VAL A 95 -5.25 6.40 6.67
N THR A 96 -6.29 6.96 7.29
CA THR A 96 -7.43 6.19 7.79
C THR A 96 -8.64 6.49 6.94
N VAL A 97 -9.21 5.46 6.32
CA VAL A 97 -10.42 5.51 5.50
C VAL A 97 -11.62 5.19 6.39
N THR A 98 -12.63 6.04 6.36
CA THR A 98 -13.89 5.91 7.12
C THR A 98 -15.08 5.99 6.16
N THR A 99 -16.27 5.67 6.64
CA THR A 99 -17.51 5.80 5.87
C THR A 99 -18.00 7.23 5.74
N ASP A 100 -17.64 8.09 6.70
CA ASP A 100 -18.33 9.37 6.90
C ASP A 100 -17.74 10.49 6.06
N ASN A 101 -16.41 10.49 5.89
CA ASN A 101 -15.71 11.52 5.14
C ASN A 101 -14.61 10.92 4.29
N PRO A 102 -14.39 11.46 3.08
CA PRO A 102 -13.25 11.08 2.27
C PRO A 102 -11.93 11.33 3.00
N ALA A 103 -11.09 10.31 3.08
CA ALA A 103 -9.72 10.48 3.52
C ALA A 103 -8.89 11.11 2.39
N VAL A 104 -7.83 11.85 2.72
CA VAL A 104 -6.95 12.49 1.74
C VAL A 104 -5.55 11.94 1.89
N LEU A 105 -4.96 11.57 0.75
CA LEU A 105 -3.55 11.19 0.65
C LEU A 105 -2.87 12.10 -0.38
N THR A 106 -2.07 13.04 0.12
CA THR A 106 -1.29 13.95 -0.72
C THR A 106 0.03 13.28 -1.09
N VAL A 107 0.22 12.95 -2.38
CA VAL A 107 1.42 12.28 -2.92
C VAL A 107 1.58 12.57 -4.41
N GLY A 108 2.80 12.50 -4.93
CA GLY A 108 3.05 12.65 -6.36
C GLY A 108 3.57 14.03 -6.75
N ALA A 109 3.35 14.39 -8.01
CA ALA A 109 3.74 15.72 -8.51
C ALA A 109 2.81 16.81 -7.97
N PRO A 110 3.29 18.10 -7.92
CA PRO A 110 4.56 18.57 -8.44
C PRO A 110 5.76 18.14 -7.61
N LEU A 111 6.89 17.87 -8.29
CA LEU A 111 8.14 17.55 -7.62
C LEU A 111 8.94 18.81 -7.37
N SER A 112 9.39 19.00 -6.13
CA SER A 112 10.27 20.07 -5.72
C SER A 112 11.69 19.57 -5.53
N GLN A 113 12.66 20.34 -6.03
CA GLN A 113 14.08 20.08 -5.81
C GLN A 113 14.53 20.82 -4.56
N THR A 114 15.16 20.10 -3.63
CA THR A 114 15.74 20.68 -2.43
C THR A 114 17.21 20.28 -2.28
N VAL A 115 18.00 21.15 -1.67
CA VAL A 115 19.40 20.87 -1.35
C VAL A 115 19.60 21.10 0.13
N ARG A 116 19.93 20.02 0.85
CA ARG A 116 20.34 20.13 2.24
C ARG A 116 21.86 20.22 2.31
N VAL A 117 22.36 21.22 3.06
CA VAL A 117 23.79 21.42 3.25
C VAL A 117 24.15 21.05 4.70
N ASP A 118 25.00 20.03 4.84
CA ASP A 118 25.56 19.61 6.13
C ASP A 118 27.03 20.02 6.21
N ARG A 119 27.48 20.51 7.36
CA ARG A 119 28.88 20.82 7.61
C ARG A 119 29.53 19.76 8.48
N ARG A 120 30.64 19.21 7.99
CA ARG A 120 31.49 18.24 8.72
C ARG A 120 32.92 18.78 8.81
N GLY A 121 33.22 19.49 9.90
CA GLY A 121 34.49 20.19 10.03
C GLY A 121 34.67 21.28 8.97
N SER A 122 35.68 21.14 8.11
CA SER A 122 35.95 22.03 6.97
C SER A 122 35.23 21.64 5.68
N ILE A 123 34.50 20.53 5.67
CA ILE A 123 33.82 20.00 4.48
C ILE A 123 32.34 20.38 4.52
N LEU A 124 31.81 20.84 3.37
CA LEU A 124 30.39 21.02 3.14
C LEU A 124 29.88 19.83 2.30
N VAL A 125 28.82 19.17 2.78
CA VAL A 125 28.17 18.08 2.10
C VAL A 125 26.82 18.56 1.60
N PHE A 126 26.62 18.51 0.28
CA PHE A 126 25.38 18.90 -0.38
C PHE A 126 24.57 17.65 -0.70
N ASN A 127 23.40 17.53 -0.12
CA ASN A 127 22.47 16.42 -0.37
C ASN A 127 21.30 16.93 -1.20
N TYR A 128 21.23 16.47 -2.43
CA TYR A 128 20.10 16.74 -3.31
C TYR A 128 18.94 15.81 -2.99
N GLU A 129 17.75 16.37 -2.88
CA GLU A 129 16.53 15.63 -2.64
C GLU A 129 15.44 16.08 -3.61
N LEU A 130 14.69 15.11 -4.15
CA LEU A 130 13.50 15.35 -4.96
C LEU A 130 12.30 14.96 -4.10
N VAL A 131 11.41 15.92 -3.85
CA VAL A 131 10.32 15.79 -2.88
C VAL A 131 8.99 16.00 -3.57
N GLY A 132 8.04 15.11 -3.34
CA GLY A 132 6.69 15.19 -3.87
C GLY A 132 5.77 16.09 -3.06
N ALA A 133 4.53 16.23 -3.51
CA ALA A 133 3.51 17.08 -2.93
C ALA A 133 3.21 16.79 -1.45
N GLY A 134 3.32 15.53 -1.03
CA GLY A 134 3.10 15.09 0.36
C GLY A 134 4.38 15.03 1.20
N GLY A 135 5.52 15.44 0.65
CA GLY A 135 6.81 15.40 1.34
C GLY A 135 7.56 14.07 1.19
N GLU A 136 7.04 13.13 0.45
CA GLU A 136 7.72 11.88 0.12
C GLU A 136 8.89 12.13 -0.84
N LYS A 137 9.98 11.38 -0.64
CA LYS A 137 11.19 11.51 -1.44
C LYS A 137 11.17 10.57 -2.62
N TYR A 138 11.63 11.07 -3.76
CA TYR A 138 11.71 10.30 -5.00
C TYR A 138 13.16 10.07 -5.42
N ARG A 139 13.36 8.96 -6.12
CA ARG A 139 14.61 8.60 -6.80
C ARG A 139 14.30 8.05 -8.19
N GLY A 140 15.31 7.97 -9.02
CA GLY A 140 15.15 7.51 -10.40
C GLY A 140 14.72 8.63 -11.32
N GLY A 141 13.85 8.31 -12.27
CA GLY A 141 13.47 9.17 -13.37
C GLY A 141 14.31 8.93 -14.61
N ASN A 142 13.87 9.47 -15.73
CA ASN A 142 14.70 9.52 -16.93
C ASN A 142 15.94 10.32 -16.58
N ARG A 143 17.08 9.63 -16.49
CA ARG A 143 18.37 10.21 -16.09
C ARG A 143 18.84 11.17 -17.18
N GLY A 144 18.36 12.41 -17.11
CA GLY A 144 18.99 13.52 -17.80
C GLY A 144 20.32 13.88 -17.14
N GLU A 145 20.87 15.02 -17.52
CA GLU A 145 22.04 15.53 -16.84
C GLU A 145 21.74 15.79 -15.35
N PRO A 146 22.67 15.42 -14.45
CA PRO A 146 22.52 15.72 -13.02
C PRO A 146 22.38 17.23 -12.83
N PRO A 147 21.55 17.68 -11.86
CA PRO A 147 21.42 19.10 -11.54
C PRO A 147 22.76 19.68 -11.10
N GLY A 148 23.03 20.91 -11.56
CA GLY A 148 24.20 21.67 -11.16
C GLY A 148 23.90 22.51 -9.92
N PHE A 149 24.95 22.93 -9.21
CA PHE A 149 24.88 23.92 -8.17
C PHE A 149 26.07 24.88 -8.22
N ILE A 150 25.84 26.10 -7.75
CA ILE A 150 26.87 27.14 -7.65
C ILE A 150 26.89 27.62 -6.19
N VAL A 151 28.07 27.76 -5.62
CA VAL A 151 28.26 28.25 -4.27
C VAL A 151 28.84 29.66 -4.32
N TYR A 152 28.20 30.56 -3.61
CA TYR A 152 28.64 31.94 -3.49
C TYR A 152 29.12 32.29 -2.08
N LYS A 153 30.10 33.15 -1.97
CA LYS A 153 30.48 33.82 -0.73
C LYS A 153 30.29 35.32 -0.94
N GLY A 154 29.21 35.88 -0.42
CA GLY A 154 28.70 37.15 -0.87
C GLY A 154 28.37 37.10 -2.36
N ASP A 155 28.86 38.03 -3.15
CA ASP A 155 28.65 38.07 -4.60
C ASP A 155 29.69 37.29 -5.41
N LYS A 156 30.66 36.68 -4.73
CA LYS A 156 31.73 35.93 -5.39
C LYS A 156 31.39 34.45 -5.50
N GLU A 157 31.36 33.92 -6.73
CA GLU A 157 31.32 32.47 -6.97
C GLU A 157 32.61 31.82 -6.48
N ILE A 158 32.48 30.81 -5.63
CA ILE A 158 33.61 30.06 -5.06
C ILE A 158 33.65 28.61 -5.51
N ALA A 159 32.55 28.06 -6.00
CA ALA A 159 32.50 26.72 -6.56
C ALA A 159 31.30 26.55 -7.49
N SER A 160 31.47 25.76 -8.54
CA SER A 160 30.41 25.26 -9.40
C SER A 160 30.64 23.77 -9.66
N ARG A 161 29.63 22.96 -9.49
CA ARG A 161 29.69 21.47 -9.65
C ARG A 161 28.36 20.94 -10.08
N ARG A 162 28.34 19.67 -10.50
CA ARG A 162 27.13 18.88 -10.69
C ARG A 162 27.03 17.81 -9.61
N PHE A 163 25.82 17.44 -9.26
CA PHE A 163 25.59 16.27 -8.40
C PHE A 163 25.96 15.00 -9.18
N GLU A 164 26.44 14.01 -8.46
CA GLU A 164 26.68 12.67 -9.01
C GLU A 164 25.51 11.76 -8.64
N TYR A 165 25.08 10.95 -9.59
CA TYR A 165 24.13 9.88 -9.29
C TYR A 165 24.88 8.73 -8.62
N GLY A 166 24.48 8.42 -7.37
CA GLY A 166 25.00 7.28 -6.62
C GLY A 166 24.39 5.94 -7.06
#